data_7c4ee07f5404e0aca5b98fd8d73b0655
#
_entry.id   7c4ee07f5404e0aca5b98fd8d73b0655
#
_cell.length_a   1.000
_cell.length_b   1.000
_cell.length_c   1.000
_cell.angle_alpha   90.00
_cell.angle_beta   90.00
_cell.angle_gamma   90.00
#
_symmetry.space_group_name_H-M   'P 1'
#
loop_
_entity.id
_entity.type
_entity.pdbx_description
1 polymer ?
#
loop_
_entity_poly.entity_id
_entity_poly.type
_entity_poly.pdbx_seq_one_letter_code
_entity_poly.pdbx_strand_id
1 'polypeptide(L)'
;MATIKLNIPDGISITPELIKRCQLAALPEIAEHHALSICEKHFGKKFKLGKYNSKGFDVISEDGTIIVEVKQTSSIMGNSKRLQIVSYKSKKTIMTHILILDYYSNRGCILEHDDFFHNTKHHINGSWKWDSEYNMEGSNRCAENTEWFLNNEIEL
;
A
#
# COMPACT_ATOMS: atom_id res chain seq x y z
N MET A 1 10.87 -22.77 12.18
CA MET A 1 10.98 -21.30 12.03
C MET A 1 12.44 -20.97 11.77
N ALA A 2 12.74 -20.26 10.70
CA ALA A 2 14.12 -19.83 10.41
C ALA A 2 14.49 -18.66 11.33
N THR A 3 15.62 -18.75 11.99
CA THR A 3 16.16 -17.66 12.83
C THR A 3 17.28 -16.98 12.06
N ILE A 4 17.14 -15.68 11.84
CA ILE A 4 18.19 -14.86 11.25
C ILE A 4 19.04 -14.29 12.37
N LYS A 5 20.34 -14.59 12.36
CA LYS A 5 21.30 -14.01 13.30
C LYS A 5 21.90 -12.75 12.67
N LEU A 6 21.62 -11.60 13.28
CA LEU A 6 22.21 -10.32 12.87
C LEU A 6 23.45 -10.04 13.71
N ASN A 7 24.55 -9.72 13.06
CA ASN A 7 25.73 -9.20 13.72
C ASN A 7 25.60 -7.67 13.82
N ILE A 8 25.41 -7.19 15.04
CA ILE A 8 25.31 -5.75 15.30
C ILE A 8 26.72 -5.24 15.61
N PRO A 9 27.18 -4.19 14.90
CA PRO A 9 28.49 -3.61 15.14
C PRO A 9 28.68 -3.16 16.59
N ASP A 10 29.89 -3.27 17.09
CA ASP A 10 30.24 -2.77 18.42
C ASP A 10 29.95 -1.26 18.53
N GLY A 11 29.45 -0.85 19.69
CA GLY A 11 29.09 0.54 19.95
C GLY A 11 27.66 0.93 19.55
N ILE A 12 26.88 0.02 18.95
CA ILE A 12 25.45 0.23 18.68
C ILE A 12 24.63 -0.30 19.87
N SER A 13 23.91 0.59 20.52
CA SER A 13 22.97 0.22 21.58
C SER A 13 21.60 -0.11 20.97
N ILE A 14 21.04 -1.26 21.31
CA ILE A 14 19.68 -1.63 20.94
C ILE A 14 18.72 -0.96 21.92
N THR A 15 18.12 0.11 21.47
CA THR A 15 17.12 0.88 22.22
C THR A 15 15.71 0.57 21.74
N PRO A 16 14.66 0.79 22.56
CA PRO A 16 13.28 0.68 22.10
C PRO A 16 12.97 1.55 20.89
N GLU A 17 13.58 2.73 20.79
CA GLU A 17 13.43 3.62 19.64
C GLU A 17 14.05 3.03 18.36
N LEU A 18 15.23 2.42 18.45
CA LEU A 18 15.84 1.74 17.31
C LEU A 18 14.97 0.57 16.83
N ILE A 19 14.47 -0.25 17.76
CA ILE A 19 13.55 -1.35 17.43
C ILE A 19 12.33 -0.83 16.69
N LYS A 20 11.69 0.23 17.21
CA LYS A 20 10.52 0.85 16.56
C LYS A 20 10.83 1.33 15.14
N ARG A 21 11.96 1.98 14.93
CA ARG A 21 12.39 2.44 13.60
C ARG A 21 12.63 1.27 12.65
N CYS A 22 13.24 0.19 13.10
CA CYS A 22 13.43 -1.01 12.30
C CYS A 22 12.09 -1.65 11.92
N GLN A 23 11.13 -1.73 12.84
CA GLN A 23 9.79 -2.23 12.57
C GLN A 23 9.09 -1.37 11.49
N LEU A 24 9.14 -0.04 11.62
CA LEU A 24 8.54 0.87 10.64
C LEU A 24 9.20 0.73 9.26
N ALA A 25 10.52 0.54 9.20
CA ALA A 25 11.23 0.34 7.94
C ALA A 25 10.90 -1.01 7.28
N ALA A 26 10.56 -2.03 8.07
CA ALA A 26 10.20 -3.35 7.55
C ALA A 26 8.74 -3.47 7.10
N LEU A 27 7.86 -2.56 7.52
CA LEU A 27 6.42 -2.63 7.21
C LEU A 27 6.10 -2.73 5.70
N PRO A 28 6.77 -2.00 4.78
CA PRO A 28 6.52 -2.14 3.36
C PRO A 28 6.72 -3.58 2.86
N GLU A 29 7.84 -4.19 3.21
CA GLU A 29 8.16 -5.57 2.83
C GLU A 29 7.16 -6.57 3.45
N ILE A 30 6.81 -6.37 4.71
CA ILE A 30 5.79 -7.19 5.41
C ILE A 30 4.45 -7.07 4.68
N ALA A 31 4.06 -5.86 4.28
CA ALA A 31 2.81 -5.62 3.58
C ALA A 31 2.76 -6.32 2.22
N GLU A 32 3.84 -6.26 1.44
CA GLU A 32 3.92 -6.94 0.14
C GLU A 32 3.83 -8.45 0.31
N HIS A 33 4.53 -9.04 1.28
CA HIS A 33 4.43 -10.48 1.58
C HIS A 33 3.05 -10.88 2.10
N HIS A 34 2.43 -10.06 2.94
CA HIS A 34 1.07 -10.29 3.43
C HIS A 34 0.05 -10.21 2.29
N ALA A 35 0.28 -9.32 1.33
CA ALA A 35 -0.58 -9.15 0.16
C ALA A 35 -0.72 -10.42 -0.68
N LEU A 36 0.28 -11.29 -0.71
CA LEU A 36 0.17 -12.58 -1.41
C LEU A 36 -1.02 -13.39 -0.88
N SER A 37 -1.07 -13.64 0.41
CA SER A 37 -2.14 -14.44 1.02
C SER A 37 -3.50 -13.76 0.91
N ILE A 38 -3.53 -12.43 1.05
CA ILE A 38 -4.76 -11.63 0.91
C ILE A 38 -5.29 -11.74 -0.52
N CYS A 39 -4.45 -11.52 -1.53
CA CYS A 39 -4.85 -11.59 -2.93
C CYS A 39 -5.25 -13.00 -3.33
N GLU A 40 -4.52 -14.02 -2.91
CA GLU A 40 -4.88 -15.41 -3.18
C GLU A 40 -6.26 -15.78 -2.61
N LYS A 41 -6.53 -15.37 -1.36
CA LYS A 41 -7.83 -15.57 -0.72
C LYS A 41 -8.95 -14.80 -1.43
N HIS A 42 -8.70 -13.53 -1.75
CA HIS A 42 -9.72 -12.64 -2.33
C HIS A 42 -10.09 -13.01 -3.77
N PHE A 43 -9.10 -13.30 -4.61
CA PHE A 43 -9.32 -13.57 -6.03
C PHE A 43 -9.41 -15.05 -6.39
N GLY A 44 -9.08 -15.95 -5.47
CA GLY A 44 -9.07 -17.39 -5.72
C GLY A 44 -8.03 -17.83 -6.76
N LYS A 45 -6.95 -17.09 -6.93
CA LYS A 45 -5.86 -17.32 -7.88
C LYS A 45 -4.51 -17.34 -7.17
N LYS A 46 -3.50 -17.94 -7.81
CA LYS A 46 -2.12 -17.88 -7.34
C LYS A 46 -1.46 -16.55 -7.71
N PHE A 47 -0.67 -16.02 -6.78
CA PHE A 47 0.05 -14.77 -6.92
C PHE A 47 1.54 -14.93 -6.65
N LYS A 48 2.32 -14.01 -7.17
CA LYS A 48 3.77 -13.87 -6.91
C LYS A 48 4.11 -12.42 -6.63
N LEU A 49 5.19 -12.21 -5.87
CA LEU A 49 5.76 -10.88 -5.65
C LEU A 49 6.33 -10.31 -6.93
N GLY A 50 6.23 -9.01 -7.11
CA GLY A 50 7.02 -8.25 -8.06
C GLY A 50 8.51 -8.36 -7.75
N LYS A 51 9.36 -8.00 -8.71
CA LYS A 51 10.79 -7.89 -8.43
C LYS A 51 11.03 -6.73 -7.47
N TYR A 52 11.94 -6.91 -6.53
CA TYR A 52 12.37 -5.84 -5.62
C TYR A 52 12.69 -4.56 -6.41
N ASN A 53 12.11 -3.43 -6.01
CA ASN A 53 12.19 -2.16 -6.74
C ASN A 53 11.64 -2.21 -8.19
N SER A 54 10.78 -3.15 -8.54
CA SER A 54 10.10 -3.12 -9.83
C SER A 54 9.19 -1.89 -9.89
N LYS A 55 9.21 -1.21 -11.03
CA LYS A 55 8.30 -0.09 -11.25
C LYS A 55 6.94 -0.65 -11.68
N GLY A 56 5.91 -0.36 -10.87
CA GLY A 56 4.53 -0.48 -11.32
C GLY A 56 3.67 -1.57 -10.71
N PHE A 57 4.21 -2.49 -9.89
CA PHE A 57 3.39 -3.42 -9.13
C PHE A 57 4.17 -4.13 -8.02
N ASP A 58 3.48 -4.49 -6.96
CA ASP A 58 4.05 -5.22 -5.84
C ASP A 58 3.69 -6.71 -5.89
N VAL A 59 2.47 -7.02 -6.34
CA VAL A 59 1.95 -8.40 -6.43
C VAL A 59 1.22 -8.59 -7.75
N ILE A 60 1.42 -9.75 -8.39
CA ILE A 60 0.79 -10.08 -9.67
C ILE A 60 0.28 -11.54 -9.66
N SER A 61 -0.90 -11.77 -10.23
CA SER A 61 -1.39 -13.14 -10.45
C SER A 61 -0.50 -13.90 -11.44
N GLU A 62 -0.38 -15.21 -11.29
CA GLU A 62 0.47 -16.04 -12.18
C GLU A 62 0.06 -15.95 -13.65
N ASP A 63 -1.22 -15.76 -13.91
CA ASP A 63 -1.76 -15.53 -15.27
C ASP A 63 -1.57 -14.11 -15.79
N GLY A 64 -1.05 -13.20 -14.95
CA GLY A 64 -0.79 -11.81 -15.31
C GLY A 64 -2.01 -10.92 -15.46
N THR A 65 -3.22 -11.40 -15.15
CA THR A 65 -4.46 -10.65 -15.35
C THR A 65 -4.80 -9.67 -14.22
N ILE A 66 -4.27 -9.93 -13.01
CA ILE A 66 -4.49 -9.10 -11.84
C ILE A 66 -3.14 -8.57 -11.34
N ILE A 67 -3.01 -7.27 -11.33
CA ILE A 67 -1.79 -6.55 -10.95
C ILE A 67 -2.13 -5.62 -9.80
N VAL A 68 -1.51 -5.83 -8.65
CA VAL A 68 -1.87 -5.15 -7.40
C VAL A 68 -0.70 -4.30 -6.90
N GLU A 69 -1.00 -3.04 -6.63
CA GLU A 69 -0.14 -2.13 -5.89
C GLU A 69 -0.54 -2.15 -4.41
N VAL A 70 0.43 -2.32 -3.53
CA VAL A 70 0.21 -2.39 -2.08
C VAL A 70 0.57 -1.06 -1.44
N LYS A 71 -0.35 -0.50 -0.65
CA LYS A 71 -0.12 0.73 0.09
C LYS A 71 -0.44 0.54 1.55
N GLN A 72 0.38 1.14 2.39
CA GLN A 72 0.16 1.21 3.82
C GLN A 72 -0.36 2.58 4.20
N THR A 73 -1.20 2.61 5.20
CA THR A 73 -1.68 3.84 5.80
C THR A 73 -1.92 3.66 7.29
N SER A 74 -1.79 4.72 8.04
CA SER A 74 -2.17 4.77 9.46
C SER A 74 -3.35 5.72 9.71
N SER A 75 -3.98 6.22 8.66
CA SER A 75 -4.92 7.34 8.74
C SER A 75 -6.34 7.04 8.30
N ILE A 76 -6.66 5.79 7.93
CA ILE A 76 -8.02 5.43 7.47
C ILE A 76 -9.07 5.71 8.54
N MET A 77 -8.72 5.45 9.80
CA MET A 77 -9.67 5.56 10.93
C MET A 77 -9.25 6.57 11.99
N GLY A 78 -8.19 7.34 11.74
CA GLY A 78 -7.81 8.43 12.62
C GLY A 78 -8.77 9.62 12.52
N ASN A 79 -8.67 10.57 13.46
CA ASN A 79 -9.44 11.81 13.46
C ASN A 79 -9.21 12.68 12.20
N SER A 80 -8.18 12.38 11.40
CA SER A 80 -8.03 12.94 10.07
C SER A 80 -8.84 12.10 9.10
N LYS A 81 -9.92 12.63 8.58
CA LYS A 81 -10.74 12.05 7.51
C LYS A 81 -9.98 11.92 6.17
N ARG A 82 -8.67 11.72 6.20
CA ARG A 82 -7.82 11.71 5.01
C ARG A 82 -7.00 10.44 4.96
N LEU A 83 -7.28 9.64 3.95
CA LEU A 83 -6.37 8.60 3.53
C LEU A 83 -5.25 9.26 2.72
N GLN A 84 -4.04 9.29 3.27
CA GLN A 84 -2.88 9.81 2.57
C GLN A 84 -2.04 8.64 2.04
N ILE A 85 -1.96 8.55 0.72
CA ILE A 85 -1.11 7.57 0.04
C ILE A 85 0.07 8.31 -0.59
N VAL A 86 1.25 7.94 -0.17
CA VAL A 86 2.49 8.58 -0.60
C VAL A 86 2.95 7.97 -1.93
N SER A 87 3.32 8.86 -2.85
CA SER A 87 3.98 8.60 -4.12
C SER A 87 3.25 7.62 -5.07
N TYR A 88 2.39 8.19 -5.83
CA TYR A 88 1.83 7.58 -7.02
C TYR A 88 2.64 8.03 -8.24
N LYS A 89 3.54 7.18 -8.71
CA LYS A 89 4.43 7.51 -9.83
C LYS A 89 4.04 6.72 -11.06
N SER A 90 3.08 7.19 -11.86
CA SER A 90 3.00 6.60 -13.19
C SER A 90 2.05 7.35 -14.13
N LYS A 91 2.53 7.68 -15.29
CA LYS A 91 1.72 8.17 -16.43
C LYS A 91 0.91 7.06 -17.12
N LYS A 92 1.28 5.80 -16.91
CA LYS A 92 0.56 4.62 -17.37
C LYS A 92 0.65 3.59 -16.27
N THR A 93 -0.39 3.47 -15.48
CA THR A 93 -0.45 2.42 -14.50
C THR A 93 -0.82 1.12 -15.20
N ILE A 94 -0.04 0.10 -14.94
CA ILE A 94 -0.36 -1.26 -15.36
C ILE A 94 -1.18 -1.98 -14.29
N MET A 95 -1.32 -1.38 -13.10
CA MET A 95 -2.05 -1.98 -12.00
C MET A 95 -3.55 -2.02 -12.27
N THR A 96 -4.17 -3.13 -11.91
CA THR A 96 -5.61 -3.33 -11.99
C THR A 96 -6.31 -3.04 -10.67
N HIS A 97 -5.60 -3.24 -9.56
CA HIS A 97 -6.12 -3.08 -8.20
C HIS A 97 -5.13 -2.40 -7.28
N ILE A 98 -5.66 -1.82 -6.21
CA ILE A 98 -4.90 -1.30 -5.09
C ILE A 98 -5.36 -2.02 -3.83
N LEU A 99 -4.39 -2.52 -3.07
CA LEU A 99 -4.58 -3.06 -1.74
C LEU A 99 -4.05 -2.04 -0.73
N ILE A 100 -4.92 -1.57 0.14
CA ILE A 100 -4.59 -0.61 1.19
C ILE A 100 -4.65 -1.32 2.54
N LEU A 101 -3.56 -1.28 3.28
CA LEU A 101 -3.42 -1.93 4.58
C LEU A 101 -3.18 -0.90 5.68
N ASP A 102 -3.97 -0.96 6.74
CA ASP A 102 -3.78 -0.20 7.97
C ASP A 102 -3.51 -1.17 9.13
N TYR A 103 -2.25 -1.35 9.45
CA TYR A 103 -1.82 -2.23 10.54
C TYR A 103 -2.09 -1.65 11.94
N TYR A 104 -2.35 -0.35 12.05
CA TYR A 104 -2.69 0.25 13.34
C TYR A 104 -4.13 -0.07 13.76
N SER A 105 -5.06 -0.07 12.81
CA SER A 105 -6.45 -0.47 13.06
C SER A 105 -6.77 -1.91 12.66
N ASN A 106 -5.79 -2.66 12.14
CA ASN A 106 -5.95 -4.02 11.63
C ASN A 106 -7.06 -4.13 10.57
N ARG A 107 -7.01 -3.25 9.59
CA ARG A 107 -8.01 -3.14 8.52
C ARG A 107 -7.35 -3.12 7.15
N GLY A 108 -8.07 -3.58 6.16
CA GLY A 108 -7.63 -3.55 4.78
C GLY A 108 -8.78 -3.36 3.81
N CYS A 109 -8.45 -2.90 2.63
CA CYS A 109 -9.37 -2.71 1.53
C CYS A 109 -8.68 -3.06 0.23
N ILE A 110 -9.37 -3.79 -0.65
CA ILE A 110 -8.92 -4.05 -2.01
C ILE A 110 -9.98 -3.55 -2.97
N LEU A 111 -9.57 -2.77 -3.96
CA LEU A 111 -10.48 -2.16 -4.92
C LEU A 111 -9.82 -2.01 -6.28
N GLU A 112 -10.66 -1.86 -7.31
CA GLU A 112 -10.18 -1.56 -8.63
C GLU A 112 -9.46 -0.21 -8.66
N HIS A 113 -8.42 -0.13 -9.47
CA HIS A 113 -7.60 1.07 -9.60
C HIS A 113 -8.42 2.30 -9.98
N ASP A 114 -9.37 2.15 -10.91
CA ASP A 114 -10.21 3.24 -11.39
C ASP A 114 -11.12 3.78 -10.27
N ASP A 115 -11.67 2.90 -9.44
CA ASP A 115 -12.46 3.30 -8.28
C ASP A 115 -11.63 4.10 -7.28
N PHE A 116 -10.41 3.62 -7.00
CA PHE A 116 -9.48 4.36 -6.16
C PHE A 116 -9.15 5.73 -6.75
N PHE A 117 -8.84 5.79 -8.04
CA PHE A 117 -8.47 7.01 -8.73
C PHE A 117 -9.59 8.05 -8.66
N HIS A 118 -10.82 7.67 -8.98
CA HIS A 118 -11.96 8.57 -9.01
C HIS A 118 -12.47 9.01 -7.62
N ASN A 119 -12.14 8.28 -6.56
CA ASN A 119 -12.50 8.61 -5.18
C ASN A 119 -11.40 9.33 -4.40
N THR A 120 -10.27 9.64 -5.03
CA THR A 120 -9.16 10.33 -4.39
C THR A 120 -8.74 11.58 -5.15
N LYS A 121 -8.32 12.60 -4.40
CA LYS A 121 -7.69 13.81 -4.91
C LYS A 121 -6.17 13.69 -4.85
N HIS A 122 -5.47 14.36 -5.75
CA HIS A 122 -4.03 14.47 -5.71
C HIS A 122 -3.58 15.86 -5.20
N HIS A 123 -2.35 15.95 -4.72
CA HIS A 123 -1.76 17.18 -4.21
C HIS A 123 -0.85 17.80 -5.26
N ILE A 124 -1.20 19.01 -5.75
CA ILE A 124 -0.41 19.78 -6.70
C ILE A 124 -0.27 21.23 -6.18
N ASN A 125 0.95 21.73 -6.14
CA ASN A 125 1.23 23.12 -5.82
C ASN A 125 0.51 23.63 -4.56
N GLY A 126 0.53 22.81 -3.50
CA GLY A 126 -0.07 23.17 -2.22
C GLY A 126 -1.59 22.95 -2.11
N SER A 127 -2.25 22.41 -3.13
CA SER A 127 -3.70 22.17 -3.13
C SER A 127 -4.10 20.77 -3.55
N TRP A 128 -5.25 20.31 -3.06
CA TRP A 128 -5.86 19.04 -3.43
C TRP A 128 -6.82 19.23 -4.59
N LYS A 129 -6.62 18.46 -5.67
CA LYS A 129 -7.42 18.56 -6.91
C LYS A 129 -7.89 17.19 -7.37
N TRP A 130 -9.04 17.16 -8.01
CA TRP A 130 -9.52 16.02 -8.76
C TRP A 130 -8.79 15.92 -10.10
N ASP A 131 -8.45 14.70 -10.49
CA ASP A 131 -7.93 14.42 -11.82
C ASP A 131 -9.02 13.92 -12.74
N SER A 132 -8.98 14.36 -14.00
CA SER A 132 -9.72 13.75 -15.09
C SER A 132 -8.89 12.67 -15.82
N GLU A 133 -7.56 12.64 -15.61
CA GLU A 133 -6.64 11.76 -16.32
C GLU A 133 -5.53 11.24 -15.41
N TYR A 134 -4.98 10.05 -15.74
CA TYR A 134 -3.89 9.38 -15.01
C TYR A 134 -2.51 10.07 -15.20
N ASN A 135 -2.46 11.37 -15.35
CA ASN A 135 -1.27 12.11 -15.78
C ASN A 135 -0.32 12.56 -14.66
N MET A 136 -0.47 12.02 -13.46
CA MET A 136 0.19 12.58 -12.29
C MET A 136 1.42 11.83 -11.87
N GLU A 137 2.58 12.46 -11.96
CA GLU A 137 3.83 11.96 -11.42
C GLU A 137 3.99 12.37 -9.94
N GLY A 138 4.18 11.38 -9.07
CA GLY A 138 4.71 11.61 -7.73
C GLY A 138 3.84 12.39 -6.76
N SER A 139 2.53 12.45 -6.96
CA SER A 139 1.63 13.16 -6.05
C SER A 139 1.14 12.25 -4.92
N ASN A 140 0.98 12.83 -3.75
CA ASN A 140 0.20 12.21 -2.68
C ASN A 140 -1.28 12.24 -3.07
N ARG A 141 -2.00 11.20 -2.68
CA ARG A 141 -3.45 11.16 -2.87
C ARG A 141 -4.16 11.13 -1.52
N CYS A 142 -5.35 11.70 -1.48
CA CYS A 142 -6.21 11.63 -0.31
C CYS A 142 -7.67 11.42 -0.70
N ALA A 143 -8.43 10.77 0.18
CA ALA A 143 -9.87 10.68 0.11
C ALA A 143 -10.50 11.62 1.15
N GLU A 144 -11.55 12.34 0.77
CA GLU A 144 -12.36 13.13 1.70
C GLU A 144 -13.41 12.27 2.40
N ASN A 145 -13.81 11.19 1.75
CA ASN A 145 -14.80 10.24 2.20
C ASN A 145 -14.19 8.83 2.18
N THR A 146 -14.34 8.08 3.22
CA THR A 146 -13.84 6.71 3.34
C THR A 146 -14.93 5.64 3.14
N GLU A 147 -16.11 6.02 2.71
CA GLU A 147 -17.23 5.09 2.49
C GLU A 147 -16.85 4.00 1.46
N TRP A 148 -16.16 4.39 0.38
CA TRP A 148 -15.64 3.46 -0.60
C TRP A 148 -14.65 2.44 0.00
N PHE A 149 -13.87 2.83 1.02
CA PHE A 149 -13.02 1.91 1.75
C PHE A 149 -13.86 0.91 2.53
N LEU A 150 -14.85 1.38 3.27
CA LEU A 150 -15.72 0.53 4.08
C LEU A 150 -16.51 -0.47 3.21
N ASN A 151 -16.92 -0.05 2.01
CA ASN A 151 -17.64 -0.89 1.07
C ASN A 151 -16.75 -1.98 0.41
N ASN A 152 -15.44 -1.79 0.41
CA ASN A 152 -14.45 -2.72 -0.16
C ASN A 152 -13.52 -3.31 0.91
N GLU A 153 -13.91 -3.21 2.18
CA GLU A 153 -13.11 -3.74 3.29
C GLU A 153 -13.00 -5.26 3.21
N ILE A 154 -11.81 -5.75 3.50
CA ILE A 154 -11.49 -7.17 3.57
C ILE A 154 -11.08 -7.55 4.98
N GLU A 155 -11.27 -8.80 5.34
CA GLU A 155 -10.75 -9.39 6.57
C GLU A 155 -9.25 -9.68 6.41
N LEU A 156 -8.46 -9.19 7.35
CA LEU A 156 -7.00 -9.42 7.41
C LEU A 156 -6.64 -10.66 8.20
#